data_60a998dafff5edf12021907c46a45fc1
#
_entry.id   60a998dafff5edf12021907c46a45fc1
#
_cell.length_a   1.000
_cell.length_b   1.000
_cell.length_c   1.000
_cell.angle_alpha   90.00
_cell.angle_beta   90.00
_cell.angle_gamma   90.00
#
_symmetry.space_group_name_H-M   'P 1'
#
loop_
_entity.id
_entity.type
_entity.pdbx_description
1 polymer ?
#
loop_
_entity_poly.entity_id
_entity_poly.type
_entity_poly.pdbx_seq_one_letter_code
_entity_poly.pdbx_strand_id
1 'polypeptide(L)'
;MMMPSHNVRILVATQPVDFRKGHDGLAALVQSVLREAPFTGTVFVFRAKRADRLKILFWDGSGLVMAYKRLEETTFTWPAVRNGVMTLNRAQFEALFAGLDWRKVRALETRRPAAAE
;
A
#
# COMPACT_ATOMS: atom_id res chain seq x y z
N MET A 1 -0.95 0.64 14.60
CA MET A 1 -1.17 1.66 13.55
C MET A 1 -2.65 1.73 13.22
N MET A 2 -3.21 2.92 13.22
CA MET A 2 -4.60 3.09 12.81
C MET A 2 -4.72 3.10 11.30
N MET A 3 -5.53 2.20 10.78
CA MET A 3 -5.82 2.18 9.35
C MET A 3 -6.85 3.24 9.00
N PRO A 4 -6.71 3.88 7.85
CA PRO A 4 -7.76 4.74 7.32
C PRO A 4 -9.07 3.98 7.08
N SER A 5 -10.12 4.70 6.77
CA SER A 5 -11.47 4.13 6.58
C SER A 5 -11.51 3.11 5.45
N HIS A 6 -12.60 2.33 5.41
CA HIS A 6 -12.76 1.23 4.44
C HIS A 6 -12.72 1.64 2.97
N ASN A 7 -13.04 2.90 2.66
CA ASN A 7 -13.15 3.37 1.28
C ASN A 7 -11.86 3.99 0.76
N VAL A 8 -10.77 3.79 1.46
CA VAL A 8 -9.49 4.37 1.07
C VAL A 8 -8.85 3.51 0.01
N ARG A 9 -8.35 4.16 -1.04
CA ARG A 9 -7.53 3.49 -2.04
C ARG A 9 -6.19 3.13 -1.43
N ILE A 10 -5.70 1.94 -1.76
CA ILE A 10 -4.38 1.48 -1.34
C ILE A 10 -3.60 1.17 -2.60
N LEU A 11 -2.55 1.93 -2.84
CA LEU A 11 -1.70 1.81 -4.02
C LEU A 11 -0.31 1.32 -3.61
N VAL A 12 0.14 0.26 -4.24
CA VAL A 12 1.47 -0.31 -4.00
C VAL A 12 2.37 0.10 -5.16
N ALA A 13 3.45 0.80 -4.84
CA ALA A 13 4.48 1.12 -5.83
C ALA A 13 5.24 -0.15 -6.18
N THR A 14 5.26 -0.52 -7.46
CA THR A 14 5.84 -1.81 -7.86
C THR A 14 7.36 -1.80 -7.89
N GLN A 15 7.99 -0.62 -8.07
CA GLN A 15 9.43 -0.48 -8.08
C GLN A 15 9.97 -0.14 -6.69
N PRO A 16 11.15 -0.64 -6.33
CA PRO A 16 11.75 -0.26 -5.06
C PRO A 16 12.11 1.22 -5.03
N VAL A 17 12.11 1.79 -3.83
CA VAL A 17 12.48 3.18 -3.61
C VAL A 17 13.64 3.28 -2.63
N ASP A 18 14.31 4.41 -2.62
CA ASP A 18 15.39 4.70 -1.67
C ASP A 18 14.77 4.98 -0.29
N PHE A 19 15.04 4.11 0.68
CA PHE A 19 14.47 4.21 2.02
C PHE A 19 15.12 5.27 2.91
N ARG A 20 16.10 6.00 2.37
CA ARG A 20 16.54 7.23 3.04
C ARG A 20 15.52 8.36 2.90
N LYS A 21 14.59 8.23 1.95
CA LYS A 21 13.53 9.20 1.77
C LYS A 21 12.54 9.13 2.94
N GLY A 22 12.24 10.29 3.50
CA GLY A 22 11.21 10.44 4.52
C GLY A 22 9.90 10.93 3.91
N HIS A 23 9.11 11.65 4.70
CA HIS A 23 7.78 12.13 4.32
C HIS A 23 7.80 12.91 3.00
N ASP A 24 8.66 13.92 2.92
CA ASP A 24 8.67 14.82 1.75
C ASP A 24 9.21 14.12 0.51
N GLY A 25 10.25 13.32 0.68
CA GLY A 25 10.84 12.57 -0.44
C GLY A 25 9.86 11.55 -1.02
N LEU A 26 9.12 10.85 -0.18
CA LEU A 26 8.11 9.90 -0.65
C LEU A 26 6.90 10.60 -1.26
N ALA A 27 6.47 11.72 -0.67
CA ALA A 27 5.38 12.53 -1.26
C ALA A 27 5.77 13.04 -2.64
N ALA A 28 7.02 13.46 -2.82
CA ALA A 28 7.52 13.88 -4.13
C ALA A 28 7.51 12.73 -5.15
N LEU A 29 7.85 11.51 -4.71
CA LEU A 29 7.76 10.33 -5.57
C LEU A 29 6.32 10.03 -5.98
N VAL A 30 5.38 10.17 -5.05
CA VAL A 30 3.96 9.99 -5.37
C VAL A 30 3.54 10.91 -6.50
N GLN A 31 3.94 12.18 -6.44
CA GLN A 31 3.59 13.16 -7.46
C GLN A 31 4.32 12.92 -8.78
N SER A 32 5.63 12.72 -8.74
CA SER A 32 6.46 12.71 -9.96
C SER A 32 6.49 11.36 -10.66
N VAL A 33 6.49 10.27 -9.92
CA VAL A 33 6.65 8.91 -10.48
C VAL A 33 5.29 8.22 -10.58
N LEU A 34 4.52 8.23 -9.52
CA LEU A 34 3.21 7.58 -9.51
C LEU A 34 2.11 8.44 -10.10
N ARG A 35 2.36 9.73 -10.26
CA ARG A 35 1.42 10.73 -10.81
C ARG A 35 0.11 10.73 -10.05
N GLU A 36 0.21 10.64 -8.73
CA GLU A 36 -0.91 10.68 -7.81
C GLU A 36 -0.76 11.86 -6.86
N ALA A 37 -1.85 12.23 -6.20
CA ALA A 37 -1.85 13.28 -5.19
C ALA A 37 -1.61 12.67 -3.81
N PRO A 38 -0.57 13.13 -3.06
CA PRO A 38 -0.23 12.50 -1.78
C PRO A 38 -1.14 12.91 -0.62
N PHE A 39 -1.96 13.96 -0.78
CA PHE A 39 -2.74 14.52 0.31
C PHE A 39 -4.25 14.22 0.19
N THR A 40 -4.61 13.07 -0.37
CA THR A 40 -6.02 12.69 -0.59
C THR A 40 -6.51 11.62 0.36
N GLY A 41 -5.66 11.11 1.24
CA GLY A 41 -5.99 9.98 2.08
C GLY A 41 -5.67 8.62 1.46
N THR A 42 -5.30 8.58 0.20
CA THR A 42 -4.83 7.33 -0.43
C THR A 42 -3.60 6.82 0.32
N VAL A 43 -3.58 5.53 0.60
CA VAL A 43 -2.45 4.87 1.25
C VAL A 43 -1.46 4.43 0.18
N PHE A 44 -0.22 4.89 0.28
CA PHE A 44 0.86 4.50 -0.62
C PHE A 44 1.80 3.56 0.09
N VAL A 45 2.15 2.46 -0.56
CA VAL A 45 3.00 1.41 0.01
C VAL A 45 4.26 1.30 -0.84
N PHE A 46 5.41 1.36 -0.19
CA PHE A 46 6.71 1.31 -0.85
C PHE A 46 7.56 0.20 -0.26
N ARG A 47 8.44 -0.36 -1.08
CA ARG A 47 9.44 -1.32 -0.61
C ARG A 47 10.85 -0.80 -0.83
N ALA A 48 11.77 -1.25 0.00
CA ALA A 48 13.20 -1.11 -0.26
C ALA A 48 13.63 -2.11 -1.33
N LYS A 49 14.83 -1.92 -1.85
CA LYS A 49 15.44 -2.89 -2.78
C LYS A 49 15.44 -4.30 -2.18
N ARG A 50 15.70 -4.42 -0.88
CA ARG A 50 15.50 -5.66 -0.14
C ARG A 50 14.03 -5.72 0.27
N ALA A 51 13.34 -6.79 -0.10
CA ALA A 51 11.91 -6.90 0.11
C ALA A 51 11.51 -7.26 1.55
N ASP A 52 12.41 -7.08 2.51
CA ASP A 52 12.12 -7.24 3.95
C ASP A 52 11.64 -5.95 4.61
N ARG A 53 11.62 -4.83 3.89
CA ARG A 53 11.28 -3.51 4.43
C ARG A 53 10.19 -2.86 3.62
N LEU A 54 9.25 -2.25 4.32
CA LEU A 54 8.08 -1.63 3.74
C LEU A 54 7.82 -0.31 4.45
N LYS A 55 7.48 0.72 3.67
CA LYS A 55 7.00 1.99 4.20
C LYS A 55 5.61 2.27 3.69
N ILE A 56 4.79 2.88 4.53
CA ILE A 56 3.45 3.34 4.19
C ILE A 56 3.41 4.84 4.37
N LEU A 57 2.76 5.52 3.45
CA LEU A 57 2.58 6.97 3.49
C LEU A 57 1.13 7.29 3.23
N PHE A 58 0.51 8.12 4.07
CA PHE A 58 -0.84 8.61 3.82
C PHE A 58 -1.13 9.90 4.59
N TRP A 59 -2.05 10.67 4.06
CA TRP A 59 -2.55 11.89 4.68
C TRP A 59 -3.77 11.54 5.54
N ASP A 60 -3.75 11.90 6.83
CA ASP A 60 -4.82 11.56 7.78
C ASP A 60 -5.83 12.70 8.00
N GLY A 61 -5.69 13.78 7.25
CA GLY A 61 -6.52 14.98 7.42
C GLY A 61 -5.81 16.10 8.15
N SER A 62 -4.82 15.80 8.95
CA SER A 62 -4.06 16.81 9.71
C SER A 62 -2.57 16.75 9.45
N GLY A 63 -2.07 15.64 8.95
CA GLY A 63 -0.65 15.47 8.73
C GLY A 63 -0.35 14.28 7.84
N LEU A 64 0.89 14.22 7.42
CA LEU A 64 1.40 13.12 6.61
C LEU A 64 1.97 12.05 7.53
N VAL A 65 1.37 10.87 7.50
CA VAL A 65 1.75 9.75 8.35
C VAL A 65 2.65 8.82 7.57
N MET A 66 3.73 8.39 8.18
CA MET A 66 4.62 7.39 7.62
C MET A 66 4.84 6.27 8.64
N ALA A 67 4.64 5.03 8.20
CA ALA A 67 4.99 3.86 8.99
C ALA A 67 6.09 3.08 8.28
N TYR A 68 6.97 2.48 9.07
CA TYR A 68 8.11 1.71 8.58
C TYR A 68 8.08 0.34 9.27
N LYS A 69 8.05 -0.72 8.47
CA LYS A 69 8.09 -2.08 9.01
C LYS A 69 9.22 -2.88 8.38
N ARG A 70 9.97 -3.60 9.19
CA ARG A 70 10.97 -4.56 8.76
C ARG A 70 10.58 -5.95 9.24
N LEU A 71 10.50 -6.91 8.33
CA LEU A 71 10.34 -8.30 8.69
C LEU A 71 11.68 -8.88 9.14
N GLU A 72 11.68 -9.64 10.24
CA GLU A 72 12.92 -10.14 10.82
C GLU A 72 13.40 -11.44 10.17
N GLU A 73 12.48 -12.30 9.71
CA GLU A 73 12.83 -13.64 9.26
C GLU A 73 12.44 -13.95 7.82
N THR A 74 11.66 -13.08 7.18
CA THR A 74 11.14 -13.36 5.84
C THR A 74 11.08 -12.07 5.03
N THR A 75 10.52 -12.15 3.83
CA THR A 75 10.32 -11.01 2.95
C THR A 75 8.85 -10.82 2.63
N PHE A 76 8.48 -9.59 2.30
CA PHE A 76 7.14 -9.30 1.80
C PHE A 76 6.96 -9.91 0.41
N THR A 77 5.75 -10.42 0.13
CA THR A 77 5.39 -10.84 -1.22
C THR A 77 5.03 -9.59 -2.01
N TRP A 78 5.83 -9.24 -3.00
CA TRP A 78 5.65 -8.00 -3.75
C TRP A 78 4.99 -8.27 -5.10
N PRO A 79 4.16 -7.33 -5.61
CA PRO A 79 3.59 -7.49 -6.95
C PRO A 79 4.66 -7.60 -8.02
N ALA A 80 4.47 -8.51 -8.97
CA ALA A 80 5.41 -8.74 -10.06
C ALA A 80 5.19 -7.79 -11.25
N VAL A 81 4.35 -6.80 -11.12
CA VAL A 81 4.10 -5.80 -12.16
C VAL A 81 5.34 -4.92 -12.33
N ARG A 82 5.78 -4.71 -13.57
CA ARG A 82 7.05 -4.05 -13.83
C ARG A 82 7.03 -2.55 -13.60
N ASN A 83 5.95 -1.87 -13.89
CA ASN A 83 5.88 -0.40 -13.86
C ASN A 83 4.62 0.07 -13.18
N GLY A 84 4.75 1.14 -12.38
CA GLY A 84 3.63 1.90 -11.89
C GLY A 84 3.15 1.46 -10.52
N VAL A 85 1.85 1.36 -10.39
CA VAL A 85 1.20 1.06 -9.13
C VAL A 85 0.22 -0.08 -9.31
N MET A 86 -0.03 -0.78 -8.23
CA MET A 86 -1.06 -1.80 -8.16
C MET A 86 -2.02 -1.47 -7.02
N THR A 87 -3.31 -1.58 -7.28
CA THR A 87 -4.32 -1.35 -6.25
C THR A 87 -4.56 -2.63 -5.46
N LEU A 88 -4.57 -2.52 -4.15
CA LEU A 88 -4.97 -3.61 -3.25
C LEU A 88 -6.24 -3.23 -2.51
N ASN A 89 -7.06 -4.21 -2.19
CA ASN A 89 -8.12 -4.00 -1.21
C ASN A 89 -7.53 -4.08 0.20
N ARG A 90 -8.34 -3.75 1.19
CA ARG A 90 -7.87 -3.71 2.58
C ARG A 90 -7.39 -5.07 3.07
N ALA A 91 -8.11 -6.15 2.76
CA ALA A 91 -7.73 -7.49 3.21
C ALA A 91 -6.40 -7.92 2.58
N GLN A 92 -6.20 -7.63 1.30
CA GLN A 92 -4.93 -7.91 0.63
C GLN A 92 -3.79 -7.09 1.25
N PHE A 93 -4.03 -5.83 1.53
CA PHE A 93 -3.03 -4.97 2.16
C PHE A 93 -2.66 -5.47 3.55
N GLU A 94 -3.63 -5.87 4.35
CA GLU A 94 -3.36 -6.41 5.69
C GLU A 94 -2.51 -7.67 5.61
N ALA A 95 -2.78 -8.54 4.65
CA ALA A 95 -1.96 -9.74 4.42
C ALA A 95 -0.54 -9.37 3.99
N LEU A 96 -0.39 -8.43 3.05
CA LEU A 96 0.92 -7.94 2.63
C LEU A 96 1.70 -7.40 3.83
N PHE A 97 1.07 -6.54 4.61
CA PHE A 97 1.70 -5.89 5.76
C PHE A 97 2.11 -6.90 6.84
N ALA A 98 1.34 -7.98 6.99
CA ALA A 98 1.65 -9.05 7.93
C ALA A 98 2.76 -10.00 7.44
N GLY A 99 3.25 -9.82 6.23
CA GLY A 99 4.25 -10.71 5.64
C GLY A 99 3.66 -12.00 5.07
N LEU A 100 2.36 -12.03 4.84
CA LEU A 100 1.67 -13.16 4.25
C LEU A 100 1.55 -13.02 2.74
N ASP A 101 1.22 -14.10 2.06
CA ASP A 101 0.98 -14.05 0.62
C ASP A 101 -0.41 -13.48 0.33
N TRP A 102 -0.46 -12.18 0.06
CA TRP A 102 -1.70 -11.46 -0.22
C TRP A 102 -2.38 -11.93 -1.51
N ARG A 103 -1.65 -12.58 -2.42
CA ARG A 103 -2.21 -13.08 -3.68
C ARG A 103 -3.24 -14.17 -3.45
N LYS A 104 -3.19 -14.83 -2.31
CA LYS A 104 -4.16 -15.87 -1.93
C LYS A 104 -5.42 -15.32 -1.27
N VAL A 105 -5.42 -14.02 -0.97
CA VAL A 105 -6.57 -13.37 -0.35
C VAL A 105 -7.53 -12.96 -1.47
N ARG A 106 -8.76 -13.44 -1.38
CA ARG A 106 -9.81 -13.05 -2.32
C ARG A 106 -10.64 -11.92 -1.74
N ALA A 107 -10.95 -10.95 -2.58
CA ALA A 107 -11.91 -9.93 -2.20
C ALA A 107 -13.26 -10.58 -1.94
N LEU A 108 -13.89 -10.18 -0.85
CA LEU A 108 -15.26 -10.59 -0.61
C LEU A 108 -16.14 -9.85 -1.60
N GLU A 109 -16.65 -10.57 -2.59
CA GLU A 109 -17.61 -10.01 -3.51
C GLU A 109 -18.97 -9.94 -2.84
N THR A 110 -19.43 -8.73 -2.60
CA THR A 110 -20.81 -8.55 -2.15
C THR A 110 -21.68 -8.60 -3.39
N ARG A 111 -22.30 -9.72 -3.62
CA ARG A 111 -23.33 -9.80 -4.65
C ARG A 111 -24.64 -9.35 -4.07
N ARG A 112 -25.36 -8.51 -4.80
CA ARG A 112 -26.76 -8.37 -4.52
C ARG A 112 -27.41 -9.71 -4.71
N PRO A 113 -28.26 -10.13 -3.78
CA PRO A 113 -29.06 -11.32 -4.01
C PRO A 113 -29.77 -11.17 -5.34
N ALA A 114 -29.66 -12.19 -6.15
CA ALA A 114 -30.31 -12.18 -7.42
C ALA A 114 -31.81 -12.13 -7.16
N ALA A 115 -32.43 -11.22 -7.80
CA ALA A 115 -33.82 -11.02 -7.68
C ALA A 115 -34.25 -10.97 -6.24
N ALA A 116 -34.86 -10.11 -5.91
CA ALA A 116 -35.50 -10.07 -4.66
C ALA A 116 -36.21 -11.32 -4.52
N GLU A 117 -35.30 -11.92 -4.99
CA GLU A 117 -35.69 -13.09 -4.69
C GLU A 117 -36.03 -13.01 -3.35
#